data_7f804eca034f8a2b22ea81762d1f5297
#
_entry.id   7f804eca034f8a2b22ea81762d1f5297
#
_cell.length_a   1.000
_cell.length_b   1.000
_cell.length_c   1.000
_cell.angle_alpha   90.00
_cell.angle_beta   90.00
_cell.angle_gamma   90.00
#
_symmetry.space_group_name_H-M   'P 1'
#
loop_
_entity.id
_entity.type
_entity.pdbx_description
1 polymer ?
#
loop_
_entity_poly.entity_id
_entity_poly.type
_entity_poly.pdbx_seq_one_letter_code
_entity_poly.pdbx_strand_id
1 'polypeptide(L)'
;MGNPRCKICGGTTQKWGSTRAGRPRFRCLACRASQSRRNDTRARHFSAFLDFVTGKYTLADYGPKGRTIRRRNEPFWHLWPVSPLVDEVHHVVFVDGIYLSHKLVVLIACTKTHVLGWYVAKGETTRAWQALMSRIAPPDVVVCDGGQGIASAVKTTWPTTRIQRCVFHAYSAVKRKTTTRPRTQAGVDLYSLAQALLEVTTFDQAVAWMS
;
A
#
# COMPACT_ATOMS: atom_id res chain seq x y z
N MET A 1 5.07 33.01 -24.33
CA MET A 1 6.02 32.50 -23.29
C MET A 1 7.41 33.01 -23.62
N GLY A 2 8.06 33.74 -22.70
CA GLY A 2 9.41 34.30 -22.90
C GLY A 2 10.53 33.24 -22.90
N ASN A 3 11.71 33.65 -23.34
CA ASN A 3 12.90 32.78 -23.29
C ASN A 3 13.29 32.49 -21.84
N PRO A 4 13.77 31.28 -21.52
CA PRO A 4 14.20 30.93 -20.15
C PRO A 4 15.46 31.72 -19.77
N ARG A 5 15.63 32.03 -18.47
CA ARG A 5 16.88 32.59 -17.94
C ARG A 5 17.99 31.54 -17.99
N CYS A 6 19.23 32.00 -18.12
CA CYS A 6 20.43 31.15 -18.11
C CYS A 6 20.57 30.43 -16.76
N LYS A 7 20.79 29.11 -16.79
CA LYS A 7 20.96 28.31 -15.58
C LYS A 7 22.31 28.47 -14.89
N ILE A 8 23.31 29.04 -15.60
CA ILE A 8 24.66 29.26 -15.09
C ILE A 8 24.76 30.62 -14.41
N CYS A 9 24.38 31.71 -15.12
CA CYS A 9 24.60 33.07 -14.66
C CYS A 9 23.31 33.89 -14.48
N GLY A 10 22.13 33.30 -14.66
CA GLY A 10 20.84 34.01 -14.56
C GLY A 10 20.56 34.98 -15.72
N GLY A 11 21.51 35.22 -16.62
CA GLY A 11 21.40 36.20 -17.71
C GLY A 11 20.33 35.83 -18.76
N THR A 12 20.09 36.79 -19.65
CA THR A 12 19.12 36.64 -20.74
C THR A 12 19.59 35.61 -21.76
N THR A 13 18.68 34.82 -22.29
CA THR A 13 18.97 33.83 -23.36
C THR A 13 18.25 34.17 -24.63
N GLN A 14 18.81 33.78 -25.76
CA GLN A 14 18.14 33.79 -27.08
C GLN A 14 17.97 32.39 -27.62
N LYS A 15 16.96 32.19 -28.49
CA LYS A 15 16.74 30.92 -29.19
C LYS A 15 17.93 30.61 -30.09
N TRP A 16 18.47 29.38 -29.97
CA TRP A 16 19.69 28.94 -30.68
C TRP A 16 19.49 27.57 -31.31
N GLY A 17 18.59 27.52 -32.31
CA GLY A 17 18.28 26.27 -33.02
C GLY A 17 17.51 25.25 -32.20
N SER A 18 17.64 23.99 -32.56
CA SER A 18 16.95 22.84 -31.93
C SER A 18 17.93 21.69 -31.66
N THR A 19 17.58 20.79 -30.74
CA THR A 19 18.26 19.53 -30.53
C THR A 19 17.89 18.54 -31.65
N ARG A 20 18.63 17.43 -31.80
CA ARG A 20 18.27 16.33 -32.74
C ARG A 20 16.83 15.80 -32.50
N ALA A 21 16.31 15.90 -31.27
CA ALA A 21 14.94 15.53 -30.92
C ALA A 21 13.92 16.66 -31.10
N GLY A 22 14.24 17.71 -31.88
CA GLY A 22 13.33 18.85 -32.18
C GLY A 22 13.09 19.83 -31.02
N ARG A 23 13.79 19.71 -29.89
CA ARG A 23 13.59 20.62 -28.75
C ARG A 23 14.33 21.94 -28.95
N PRO A 24 13.70 23.12 -28.64
CA PRO A 24 14.37 24.40 -28.73
C PRO A 24 15.60 24.47 -27.83
N ARG A 25 16.71 24.96 -28.38
CA ARG A 25 17.93 25.32 -27.65
C ARG A 25 18.00 26.81 -27.45
N PHE A 26 18.58 27.22 -26.31
CA PHE A 26 18.77 28.61 -25.95
C PHE A 26 20.24 28.83 -25.61
N ARG A 27 20.81 29.95 -26.03
CA ARG A 27 22.17 30.36 -25.72
C ARG A 27 22.14 31.63 -24.88
N CYS A 28 22.91 31.66 -23.81
CA CYS A 28 23.06 32.86 -22.97
C CYS A 28 23.84 33.95 -23.70
N LEU A 29 23.36 35.17 -23.63
CA LEU A 29 24.03 36.33 -24.25
C LEU A 29 25.30 36.74 -23.46
N ALA A 30 25.30 36.55 -22.14
CA ALA A 30 26.43 36.90 -21.26
C ALA A 30 27.51 35.80 -21.25
N CYS A 31 27.21 34.61 -20.73
CA CYS A 31 28.20 33.55 -20.52
C CYS A 31 28.31 32.53 -21.68
N ARG A 32 27.54 32.74 -22.74
CA ARG A 32 27.51 31.87 -23.95
C ARG A 32 27.09 30.41 -23.69
N ALA A 33 26.75 30.03 -22.46
CA ALA A 33 26.28 28.69 -22.13
C ALA A 33 25.01 28.32 -22.95
N SER A 34 24.97 27.09 -23.43
CA SER A 34 23.82 26.55 -24.19
C SER A 34 22.96 25.66 -23.30
N GLN A 35 21.65 25.85 -23.36
CA GLN A 35 20.68 25.04 -22.62
C GLN A 35 19.46 24.70 -23.45
N SER A 36 18.77 23.62 -23.12
CA SER A 36 17.44 23.30 -23.66
C SER A 36 16.37 23.43 -22.56
N ARG A 37 15.14 23.76 -22.96
CA ARG A 37 14.01 23.77 -22.03
C ARG A 37 13.67 22.31 -21.67
N ARG A 38 13.82 21.92 -20.43
CA ARG A 38 13.28 20.66 -19.95
C ARG A 38 11.78 20.85 -19.71
N ASN A 39 10.95 20.12 -20.44
CA ASN A 39 9.54 20.03 -20.08
C ASN A 39 9.47 19.21 -18.79
N ASP A 40 8.90 19.78 -17.75
CA ASP A 40 8.58 19.01 -16.56
C ASP A 40 7.40 18.08 -16.92
N THR A 41 7.70 16.80 -17.01
CA THR A 41 6.71 15.76 -17.30
C THR A 41 6.29 15.00 -16.05
N ARG A 42 6.74 15.43 -14.86
CA ARG A 42 6.47 14.71 -13.59
C ARG A 42 4.98 14.60 -13.30
N ALA A 43 4.25 15.70 -13.39
CA ALA A 43 2.80 15.70 -13.15
C ALA A 43 2.07 14.74 -14.09
N ARG A 44 2.40 14.76 -15.39
CA ARG A 44 1.84 13.82 -16.37
C ARG A 44 2.22 12.36 -16.08
N HIS A 45 3.47 12.11 -15.67
CA HIS A 45 3.91 10.76 -15.30
C HIS A 45 3.26 10.28 -14.02
N PHE A 46 3.01 11.18 -13.06
CA PHE A 46 2.31 10.84 -11.82
C PHE A 46 0.84 10.51 -12.09
N SER A 47 0.13 11.32 -12.91
CA SER A 47 -1.23 10.98 -13.33
C SER A 47 -1.26 9.60 -13.99
N ALA A 48 -0.36 9.34 -14.96
CA ALA A 48 -0.27 8.03 -15.60
C ALA A 48 0.11 6.89 -14.64
N PHE A 49 0.81 7.18 -13.53
CA PHE A 49 1.06 6.21 -12.47
C PHE A 49 -0.22 5.92 -11.66
N LEU A 50 -1.01 6.93 -11.30
CA LEU A 50 -2.29 6.75 -10.63
C LEU A 50 -3.24 5.91 -11.50
N ASP A 51 -3.37 6.25 -12.79
CA ASP A 51 -4.18 5.49 -13.74
C ASP A 51 -3.73 4.02 -13.84
N PHE A 52 -2.41 3.79 -13.79
CA PHE A 52 -1.84 2.44 -13.81
C PHE A 52 -2.16 1.65 -12.54
N VAL A 53 -2.03 2.24 -11.34
CA VAL A 53 -2.24 1.51 -10.08
C VAL A 53 -3.71 1.28 -9.76
N THR A 54 -4.60 2.18 -10.18
CA THR A 54 -6.05 2.05 -10.01
C THR A 54 -6.74 1.31 -11.18
N GLY A 55 -6.09 1.26 -12.34
CA GLY A 55 -6.64 0.64 -13.54
C GLY A 55 -6.46 -0.89 -13.61
N LYS A 56 -7.12 -1.51 -14.59
CA LYS A 56 -7.11 -2.96 -14.81
C LYS A 56 -5.86 -3.48 -15.53
N TYR A 57 -5.10 -2.61 -16.23
CA TYR A 57 -3.96 -3.02 -17.04
C TYR A 57 -2.78 -3.50 -16.18
N THR A 58 -2.12 -4.56 -16.62
CA THR A 58 -0.88 -5.09 -16.04
C THR A 58 0.34 -4.60 -16.83
N LEU A 59 1.56 -4.84 -16.32
CA LEU A 59 2.78 -4.50 -17.09
C LEU A 59 2.89 -5.32 -18.37
N ALA A 60 2.34 -6.52 -18.42
CA ALA A 60 2.33 -7.38 -19.60
C ALA A 60 1.52 -6.77 -20.75
N ASP A 61 0.42 -6.08 -20.45
CA ASP A 61 -0.44 -5.45 -21.44
C ASP A 61 0.28 -4.32 -22.21
N TYR A 62 1.37 -3.79 -21.64
CA TYR A 62 2.23 -2.81 -22.31
C TYR A 62 3.33 -3.42 -23.20
N GLY A 63 3.41 -4.75 -23.27
CA GLY A 63 4.39 -5.47 -24.08
C GLY A 63 5.82 -5.00 -23.82
N PRO A 64 6.64 -4.72 -24.89
CA PRO A 64 8.03 -4.27 -24.72
C PRO A 64 8.22 -2.99 -23.90
N LYS A 65 7.18 -2.16 -23.78
CA LYS A 65 7.21 -0.93 -22.98
C LYS A 65 7.04 -1.16 -21.47
N GLY A 66 6.64 -2.34 -21.03
CA GLY A 66 6.38 -2.66 -19.62
C GLY A 66 7.57 -2.37 -18.70
N ARG A 67 8.81 -2.69 -19.12
CA ARG A 67 10.04 -2.35 -18.39
C ARG A 67 10.22 -0.84 -18.22
N THR A 68 9.97 -0.06 -19.26
CA THR A 68 10.05 1.40 -19.23
C THR A 68 9.01 2.00 -18.30
N ILE A 69 7.79 1.49 -18.33
CA ILE A 69 6.69 1.91 -17.44
C ILE A 69 7.03 1.59 -15.98
N ARG A 70 7.51 0.39 -15.67
CA ARG A 70 7.94 0.02 -14.33
C ARG A 70 9.01 0.98 -13.80
N ARG A 71 10.07 1.24 -14.57
CA ARG A 71 11.16 2.16 -14.18
C ARG A 71 10.67 3.59 -14.02
N ARG A 72 9.74 4.06 -14.86
CA ARG A 72 9.12 5.39 -14.76
C ARG A 72 8.28 5.54 -13.49
N ASN A 73 7.55 4.48 -13.13
CA ASN A 73 6.61 4.48 -12.02
C ASN A 73 7.30 4.25 -10.66
N GLU A 74 8.51 3.67 -10.65
CA GLU A 74 9.22 3.32 -9.40
C GLU A 74 9.37 4.49 -8.41
N PRO A 75 9.77 5.72 -8.82
CA PRO A 75 9.89 6.84 -7.89
C PRO A 75 8.57 7.26 -7.23
N PHE A 76 7.44 7.00 -7.88
CA PHE A 76 6.12 7.42 -7.38
C PHE A 76 5.60 6.54 -6.23
N TRP A 77 6.12 5.33 -6.07
CA TRP A 77 5.80 4.48 -4.92
C TRP A 77 6.28 5.05 -3.58
N HIS A 78 7.17 6.04 -3.61
CA HIS A 78 7.70 6.71 -2.42
C HIS A 78 7.01 8.06 -2.11
N LEU A 79 5.98 8.44 -2.87
CA LEU A 79 5.27 9.72 -2.69
C LEU A 79 4.03 9.64 -1.79
N TRP A 80 3.76 8.47 -1.21
CA TRP A 80 2.61 8.28 -0.31
C TRP A 80 2.86 9.00 1.02
N PRO A 81 1.79 9.54 1.66
CA PRO A 81 1.90 10.10 2.99
C PRO A 81 2.51 9.10 3.97
N VAL A 82 3.49 9.56 4.73
CA VAL A 82 4.13 8.74 5.75
C VAL A 82 3.24 8.71 6.99
N SER A 83 2.98 7.51 7.51
CA SER A 83 2.25 7.31 8.76
C SER A 83 3.01 7.97 9.93
N PRO A 84 2.34 8.53 10.94
CA PRO A 84 2.99 9.05 12.15
C PRO A 84 3.74 7.95 12.91
N LEU A 85 4.65 8.35 13.81
CA LEU A 85 5.18 7.47 14.85
C LEU A 85 4.19 7.44 16.02
N VAL A 86 3.91 6.24 16.51
CA VAL A 86 3.01 6.01 17.65
C VAL A 86 3.80 5.27 18.73
N ASP A 87 4.24 6.01 19.74
CA ASP A 87 5.02 5.48 20.87
C ASP A 87 4.14 4.95 22.01
N GLU A 88 2.82 5.25 21.96
CA GLU A 88 1.85 4.76 22.93
C GLU A 88 1.64 3.24 22.74
N VAL A 89 1.78 2.48 23.83
CA VAL A 89 1.53 1.03 23.82
C VAL A 89 0.03 0.78 23.99
N HIS A 90 -0.56 0.12 23.01
CA HIS A 90 -1.97 -0.27 23.04
C HIS A 90 -2.10 -1.75 23.44
N HIS A 91 -3.13 -2.06 24.24
CA HIS A 91 -3.40 -3.46 24.61
C HIS A 91 -3.75 -4.32 23.38
N VAL A 92 -4.61 -3.82 22.48
CA VAL A 92 -5.02 -4.53 21.26
C VAL A 92 -4.93 -3.62 20.06
N VAL A 93 -4.24 -4.09 19.01
CA VAL A 93 -4.18 -3.44 17.70
C VAL A 93 -4.76 -4.38 16.65
N PHE A 94 -5.65 -3.85 15.82
CA PHE A 94 -6.21 -4.53 14.68
C PHE A 94 -5.41 -4.14 13.43
N VAL A 95 -5.10 -5.10 12.59
CA VAL A 95 -4.37 -4.86 11.33
C VAL A 95 -5.06 -5.59 10.19
N ASP A 96 -5.21 -4.88 9.07
CA ASP A 96 -5.87 -5.42 7.87
C ASP A 96 -5.35 -4.74 6.60
N GLY A 97 -5.52 -5.40 5.46
CA GLY A 97 -5.14 -4.91 4.14
C GLY A 97 -6.35 -4.60 3.28
N ILE A 98 -6.48 -3.33 2.86
CA ILE A 98 -7.55 -2.90 1.95
C ILE A 98 -7.00 -2.81 0.53
N TYR A 99 -7.42 -3.73 -0.34
CA TYR A 99 -7.07 -3.72 -1.75
C TYR A 99 -7.91 -2.70 -2.51
N LEU A 100 -7.28 -1.62 -2.96
CA LEU A 100 -7.91 -0.62 -3.85
C LEU A 100 -7.88 -1.09 -5.31
N SER A 101 -6.91 -1.95 -5.67
CA SER A 101 -6.80 -2.64 -6.95
C SER A 101 -5.91 -3.87 -6.80
N HIS A 102 -5.76 -4.66 -7.87
CA HIS A 102 -4.80 -5.79 -7.88
C HIS A 102 -3.32 -5.40 -7.66
N LYS A 103 -3.00 -4.11 -7.68
CA LYS A 103 -1.62 -3.59 -7.60
C LYS A 103 -1.40 -2.65 -6.42
N LEU A 104 -2.44 -2.36 -5.67
CA LEU A 104 -2.41 -1.36 -4.61
C LEU A 104 -3.19 -1.85 -3.42
N VAL A 105 -2.50 -2.04 -2.31
CA VAL A 105 -3.07 -2.34 -1.00
C VAL A 105 -2.68 -1.23 -0.02
N VAL A 106 -3.62 -0.83 0.81
CA VAL A 106 -3.37 0.01 1.97
C VAL A 106 -3.43 -0.89 3.20
N LEU A 107 -2.27 -1.10 3.83
CA LEU A 107 -2.17 -1.77 5.11
C LEU A 107 -2.54 -0.76 6.20
N ILE A 108 -3.40 -1.14 7.11
CA ILE A 108 -3.90 -0.28 8.18
C ILE A 108 -3.68 -0.95 9.52
N ALA A 109 -3.26 -0.16 10.51
CA ALA A 109 -3.27 -0.53 11.92
C ALA A 109 -4.19 0.42 12.68
N CYS A 110 -5.10 -0.11 13.48
CA CYS A 110 -6.07 0.69 14.24
C CYS A 110 -6.37 0.08 15.61
N THR A 111 -6.89 0.91 16.50
CA THR A 111 -7.61 0.48 17.70
C THR A 111 -9.10 0.35 17.36
N LYS A 112 -9.95 0.10 18.36
CA LYS A 112 -11.41 0.12 18.18
C LYS A 112 -11.97 1.51 17.81
N THR A 113 -11.21 2.58 18.06
CA THR A 113 -11.70 3.95 17.99
C THR A 113 -11.00 4.81 16.95
N HIS A 114 -9.75 4.51 16.58
CA HIS A 114 -8.99 5.35 15.65
C HIS A 114 -7.87 4.59 14.92
N VAL A 115 -7.45 5.13 13.79
CA VAL A 115 -6.34 4.62 12.99
C VAL A 115 -5.02 5.07 13.63
N LEU A 116 -4.11 4.13 13.87
CA LEU A 116 -2.76 4.37 14.37
C LEU A 116 -1.78 4.65 13.23
N GLY A 117 -1.96 3.96 12.11
CA GLY A 117 -1.06 4.12 10.98
C GLY A 117 -1.51 3.39 9.73
N TRP A 118 -0.81 3.70 8.64
CA TRP A 118 -1.06 3.08 7.34
C TRP A 118 0.25 2.93 6.55
N TYR A 119 0.25 2.00 5.62
CA TYR A 119 1.33 1.83 4.67
C TYR A 119 0.78 1.41 3.31
N VAL A 120 1.19 2.10 2.24
CA VAL A 120 0.73 1.80 0.87
C VAL A 120 1.76 0.91 0.18
N ALA A 121 1.31 -0.24 -0.33
CA ALA A 121 2.17 -1.25 -0.93
C ALA A 121 1.57 -1.85 -2.21
N LYS A 122 2.40 -2.61 -2.94
CA LYS A 122 1.97 -3.41 -4.10
C LYS A 122 1.23 -4.69 -3.69
N GLY A 123 1.37 -5.10 -2.43
CA GLY A 123 0.79 -6.32 -1.87
C GLY A 123 1.19 -6.50 -0.42
N GLU A 124 0.54 -7.44 0.26
CA GLU A 124 0.74 -7.77 1.67
C GLU A 124 1.97 -8.64 1.90
N THR A 125 3.14 -8.06 1.69
CA THR A 125 4.42 -8.75 1.94
C THR A 125 4.87 -8.55 3.38
N THR A 126 5.71 -9.45 3.89
CA THR A 126 6.35 -9.31 5.22
C THR A 126 7.02 -7.94 5.38
N ARG A 127 7.74 -7.47 4.34
CA ARG A 127 8.41 -6.16 4.37
C ARG A 127 7.43 -4.99 4.45
N ALA A 128 6.29 -5.09 3.77
CA ALA A 128 5.28 -4.04 3.81
C ALA A 128 4.64 -3.95 5.21
N TRP A 129 4.33 -5.09 5.82
CA TRP A 129 3.85 -5.16 7.19
C TRP A 129 4.90 -4.66 8.20
N GLN A 130 6.16 -5.03 8.05
CA GLN A 130 7.27 -4.51 8.87
C GLN A 130 7.39 -2.98 8.78
N ALA A 131 7.24 -2.42 7.57
CA ALA A 131 7.29 -0.97 7.37
C ALA A 131 6.15 -0.22 8.10
N LEU A 132 4.96 -0.80 8.18
CA LEU A 132 3.86 -0.27 9.00
C LEU A 132 4.17 -0.42 10.50
N MET A 133 4.51 -1.63 10.92
CA MET A 133 4.70 -2.00 12.33
C MET A 133 5.88 -1.27 12.98
N SER A 134 6.95 -0.98 12.23
CA SER A 134 8.12 -0.24 12.74
C SER A 134 7.80 1.20 13.17
N ARG A 135 6.60 1.68 12.89
CA ARG A 135 6.14 3.03 13.26
C ARG A 135 5.16 3.04 14.43
N ILE A 136 4.88 1.88 15.01
CA ILE A 136 3.87 1.70 16.08
C ILE A 136 4.53 0.88 17.18
N ALA A 137 4.39 1.31 18.43
CA ALA A 137 4.86 0.55 19.58
C ALA A 137 4.21 -0.84 19.62
N PRO A 138 4.98 -1.91 19.98
CA PRO A 138 4.45 -3.27 20.05
C PRO A 138 3.24 -3.37 21.00
N PRO A 139 2.07 -3.82 20.53
CA PRO A 139 0.91 -4.06 21.39
C PRO A 139 1.04 -5.38 22.15
N ASP A 140 0.20 -5.59 23.18
CA ASP A 140 0.12 -6.91 23.84
C ASP A 140 -0.47 -7.96 22.90
N VAL A 141 -1.49 -7.58 22.11
CA VAL A 141 -2.19 -8.46 21.17
C VAL A 141 -2.38 -7.76 19.83
N VAL A 142 -2.08 -8.45 18.74
CA VAL A 142 -2.44 -8.03 17.39
C VAL A 142 -3.51 -8.96 16.83
N VAL A 143 -4.61 -8.36 16.33
CA VAL A 143 -5.69 -9.08 15.66
C VAL A 143 -5.52 -8.94 14.15
N CYS A 144 -5.39 -10.08 13.44
CA CYS A 144 -5.18 -10.11 11.99
C CYS A 144 -5.88 -11.31 11.32
N ASP A 145 -5.87 -11.35 9.99
CA ASP A 145 -6.42 -12.46 9.19
C ASP A 145 -5.63 -13.77 9.31
N GLY A 146 -4.40 -13.71 9.83
CA GLY A 146 -3.49 -14.84 10.00
C GLY A 146 -2.71 -15.20 8.73
N GLY A 147 -2.60 -14.31 7.76
CA GLY A 147 -1.76 -14.47 6.57
C GLY A 147 -0.28 -14.66 6.94
N GLN A 148 0.47 -15.45 6.14
CA GLN A 148 1.88 -15.76 6.42
C GLN A 148 2.77 -14.51 6.47
N GLY A 149 2.51 -13.54 5.58
CA GLY A 149 3.28 -12.29 5.50
C GLY A 149 3.22 -11.48 6.79
N ILE A 150 2.01 -11.31 7.34
CA ILE A 150 1.80 -10.59 8.59
C ILE A 150 2.32 -11.37 9.80
N ALA A 151 2.09 -12.69 9.87
CA ALA A 151 2.60 -13.52 10.96
C ALA A 151 4.13 -13.47 11.05
N SER A 152 4.83 -13.50 9.92
CA SER A 152 6.29 -13.33 9.86
C SER A 152 6.72 -11.94 10.28
N ALA A 153 5.99 -10.89 9.87
CA ALA A 153 6.29 -9.50 10.25
C ALA A 153 6.14 -9.29 11.76
N VAL A 154 5.06 -9.80 12.37
CA VAL A 154 4.83 -9.72 13.82
C VAL A 154 5.98 -10.38 14.60
N LYS A 155 6.35 -11.61 14.23
CA LYS A 155 7.44 -12.34 14.91
C LYS A 155 8.77 -11.58 14.89
N THR A 156 9.04 -10.81 13.85
CA THR A 156 10.32 -10.08 13.70
C THR A 156 10.27 -8.67 14.26
N THR A 157 9.14 -7.98 14.17
CA THR A 157 9.03 -6.55 14.56
C THR A 157 8.45 -6.39 15.97
N TRP A 158 7.50 -7.26 16.35
CA TRP A 158 6.81 -7.27 17.64
C TRP A 158 6.93 -8.64 18.33
N PRO A 159 8.14 -9.11 18.70
CA PRO A 159 8.38 -10.50 19.13
C PRO A 159 7.63 -10.90 20.40
N THR A 160 7.23 -9.95 21.24
CA THR A 160 6.46 -10.18 22.48
C THR A 160 4.95 -10.13 22.28
N THR A 161 4.49 -9.66 21.11
CA THR A 161 3.06 -9.49 20.80
C THR A 161 2.41 -10.85 20.48
N ARG A 162 1.29 -11.13 21.11
CA ARG A 162 0.47 -12.32 20.81
C ARG A 162 -0.38 -12.08 19.58
N ILE A 163 -0.49 -13.08 18.71
CA ILE A 163 -1.32 -13.03 17.50
C ILE A 163 -2.67 -13.67 17.80
N GLN A 164 -3.74 -12.89 17.64
CA GLN A 164 -5.13 -13.34 17.64
C GLN A 164 -5.65 -13.35 16.21
N ARG A 165 -6.15 -14.49 15.75
CA ARG A 165 -6.86 -14.51 14.44
C ARG A 165 -8.18 -13.76 14.54
N CYS A 166 -8.44 -12.94 13.53
CA CYS A 166 -9.69 -12.19 13.42
C CYS A 166 -10.86 -13.18 13.25
N VAL A 167 -11.80 -13.16 14.18
CA VAL A 167 -12.98 -14.02 14.20
C VAL A 167 -13.83 -13.79 12.95
N PHE A 168 -13.98 -12.55 12.50
CA PHE A 168 -14.70 -12.22 11.27
C PHE A 168 -14.06 -12.87 10.03
N HIS A 169 -12.73 -12.89 9.92
CA HIS A 169 -12.03 -13.55 8.82
C HIS A 169 -12.17 -15.08 8.89
N ALA A 170 -12.16 -15.66 10.09
CA ALA A 170 -12.42 -17.08 10.29
C ALA A 170 -13.84 -17.46 9.83
N TYR A 171 -14.85 -16.72 10.29
CA TYR A 171 -16.24 -16.87 9.83
C TYR A 171 -16.35 -16.73 8.30
N SER A 172 -15.76 -15.68 7.73
CA SER A 172 -15.81 -15.41 6.29
C SER A 172 -15.15 -16.53 5.47
N ALA A 173 -14.10 -17.15 6.00
CA ALA A 173 -13.45 -18.30 5.36
C ALA A 173 -14.38 -19.53 5.31
N VAL A 174 -15.08 -19.83 6.41
CA VAL A 174 -16.09 -20.90 6.47
C VAL A 174 -17.24 -20.58 5.51
N LYS A 175 -17.83 -19.39 5.60
CA LYS A 175 -18.92 -18.93 4.74
C LYS A 175 -18.61 -19.08 3.24
N ARG A 176 -17.39 -18.79 2.81
CA ARG A 176 -16.97 -18.97 1.40
C ARG A 176 -16.97 -20.44 0.96
N LYS A 177 -16.77 -21.38 1.89
CA LYS A 177 -16.73 -22.82 1.59
C LYS A 177 -18.10 -23.49 1.71
N THR A 178 -18.88 -23.11 2.71
CA THR A 178 -20.22 -23.68 2.98
C THR A 178 -21.34 -22.97 2.23
N THR A 179 -21.11 -21.72 1.75
CA THR A 179 -22.12 -20.75 1.30
C THR A 179 -23.02 -20.28 2.46
N THR A 180 -24.01 -19.42 2.18
CA THR A 180 -25.02 -18.97 3.17
C THR A 180 -26.22 -19.91 3.28
N ARG A 181 -26.32 -20.91 2.40
CA ARG A 181 -27.38 -21.91 2.34
C ARG A 181 -26.74 -23.28 2.06
N PRO A 182 -26.07 -23.89 3.05
CA PRO A 182 -25.41 -25.17 2.88
C PRO A 182 -26.48 -26.27 2.56
N ARG A 183 -26.09 -27.21 1.69
CA ARG A 183 -27.00 -28.31 1.26
C ARG A 183 -26.74 -29.59 2.03
N THR A 184 -25.62 -29.73 2.70
CA THR A 184 -25.27 -30.94 3.49
C THR A 184 -25.37 -30.62 4.97
N GLN A 185 -25.71 -31.64 5.80
CA GLN A 185 -25.79 -31.47 7.26
C GLN A 185 -24.46 -30.93 7.84
N ALA A 186 -23.33 -31.52 7.45
CA ALA A 186 -22.01 -31.05 7.88
C ALA A 186 -21.75 -29.60 7.50
N GLY A 187 -22.24 -29.15 6.34
CA GLY A 187 -22.14 -27.74 5.93
C GLY A 187 -23.00 -26.82 6.80
N VAL A 188 -24.22 -27.26 7.17
CA VAL A 188 -25.09 -26.51 8.09
C VAL A 188 -24.45 -26.39 9.46
N ASP A 189 -23.95 -27.50 10.00
CA ASP A 189 -23.33 -27.54 11.33
C ASP A 189 -22.10 -26.65 11.37
N LEU A 190 -21.19 -26.72 10.38
CA LEU A 190 -20.00 -25.91 10.29
C LEU A 190 -20.33 -24.41 10.14
N TYR A 191 -21.35 -24.09 9.35
CA TYR A 191 -21.78 -22.69 9.20
C TYR A 191 -22.36 -22.12 10.48
N SER A 192 -23.21 -22.90 11.19
CA SER A 192 -23.78 -22.54 12.48
C SER A 192 -22.71 -22.34 13.56
N LEU A 193 -21.73 -23.26 13.61
CA LEU A 193 -20.59 -23.15 14.51
C LEU A 193 -19.78 -21.88 14.25
N ALA A 194 -19.55 -21.56 12.97
CA ALA A 194 -18.84 -20.34 12.61
C ALA A 194 -19.65 -19.05 12.92
N GLN A 195 -20.98 -19.09 12.84
CA GLN A 195 -21.82 -17.98 13.28
C GLN A 195 -21.77 -17.81 14.81
N ALA A 196 -21.87 -18.89 15.57
CA ALA A 196 -21.78 -18.86 17.03
C ALA A 196 -20.43 -18.27 17.51
N LEU A 197 -19.33 -18.48 16.75
CA LEU A 197 -18.04 -17.87 17.06
C LEU A 197 -18.08 -16.34 17.06
N LEU A 198 -18.95 -15.71 16.25
CA LEU A 198 -19.07 -14.23 16.23
C LEU A 198 -19.69 -13.66 17.50
N GLU A 199 -20.46 -14.46 18.23
CA GLU A 199 -21.15 -14.06 19.48
C GLU A 199 -20.26 -14.27 20.72
N VAL A 200 -19.11 -14.91 20.58
CA VAL A 200 -18.18 -15.17 21.68
C VAL A 200 -17.49 -13.87 22.10
N THR A 201 -17.79 -13.41 23.31
CA THR A 201 -17.24 -12.17 23.88
C THR A 201 -16.55 -12.38 25.24
N THR A 202 -16.77 -13.52 25.90
CA THR A 202 -16.17 -13.87 27.20
C THR A 202 -15.37 -15.16 27.11
N PHE A 203 -14.50 -15.38 28.10
CA PHE A 203 -13.71 -16.60 28.21
C PHE A 203 -14.60 -17.85 28.38
N ASP A 204 -15.63 -17.77 29.22
CA ASP A 204 -16.55 -18.90 29.44
C ASP A 204 -17.31 -19.26 28.18
N GLN A 205 -17.75 -18.26 27.40
CA GLN A 205 -18.35 -18.51 26.09
C GLN A 205 -17.35 -19.16 25.11
N ALA A 206 -16.08 -18.76 25.14
CA ALA A 206 -15.06 -19.38 24.31
C ALA A 206 -14.83 -20.86 24.68
N VAL A 207 -14.79 -21.17 25.99
CA VAL A 207 -14.69 -22.57 26.47
C VAL A 207 -15.91 -23.37 26.03
N ALA A 208 -17.13 -22.83 26.21
CA ALA A 208 -18.36 -23.49 25.77
C ALA A 208 -18.44 -23.69 24.24
N TRP A 209 -17.87 -22.77 23.46
CA TRP A 209 -17.81 -22.91 21.99
C TRP A 209 -16.82 -24.01 21.54
N MET A 210 -15.78 -24.27 22.33
CA MET A 210 -14.75 -25.29 22.04
C MET A 210 -15.14 -26.71 22.51
N SER A 211 -16.11 -26.84 23.41
CA SER A 211 -16.62 -28.13 23.92
C SER A 211 -17.70 -28.71 23.05
#